data_01ba627658c76ed8cd326b4fabbe3aa0
#
_entry.id   01ba627658c76ed8cd326b4fabbe3aa0
#
_cell.length_a   1.000
_cell.length_b   1.000
_cell.length_c   1.000
_cell.angle_alpha   90.00
_cell.angle_beta   90.00
_cell.angle_gamma   90.00
#
_symmetry.space_group_name_H-M   'P 1'
#
loop_
_entity.id
_entity.type
_entity.pdbx_description
1 polymer ?
#
loop_
_entity_poly.entity_id
_entity_poly.type
_entity_poly.pdbx_seq_one_letter_code
_entity_poly.pdbx_strand_id
1 'polypeptide(L)' 'MIKFMLIMQMCSVTHMNCMEETQIGVYPSHYDCVTAGYINALGTTQTIGPEQIEKNKIIIKFGCSPLTTT' A
#
# COMPACT_ATOMS: atom_id res chain seq x y z
N MET A 1 -5.02 -17.63 -15.89
CA MET A 1 -5.42 -17.24 -14.53
C MET A 1 -4.86 -15.87 -14.20
N ILE A 2 -5.66 -14.98 -13.67
CA ILE A 2 -5.22 -13.63 -13.35
C ILE A 2 -4.85 -13.54 -11.87
N LYS A 3 -3.64 -13.08 -11.61
CA LYS A 3 -3.19 -12.79 -10.25
C LYS A 3 -3.11 -11.29 -10.09
N PHE A 4 -3.02 -10.83 -8.85
CA PHE A 4 -2.98 -9.42 -8.55
C PHE A 4 -1.75 -9.09 -7.72
N MET A 5 -1.03 -8.07 -8.14
CA MET A 5 0.14 -7.58 -7.41
C MET A 5 -0.28 -6.42 -6.51
N LEU A 6 0.04 -6.54 -5.22
CA LEU A 6 -0.20 -5.48 -4.26
C LEU A 6 0.97 -4.50 -4.30
N ILE A 7 0.67 -3.26 -4.56
CA ILE A 7 1.64 -2.17 -4.62
C ILE A 7 1.25 -1.15 -3.57
N MET A 8 2.21 -0.71 -2.78
CA MET A 8 1.97 0.30 -1.75
C MET A 8 2.85 1.51 -1.99
N GLN A 9 2.34 2.69 -1.62
CA GLN A 9 3.05 3.94 -1.75
C GLN A 9 2.76 4.81 -0.53
N MET A 10 3.80 5.43 -0.01
CA MET A 10 3.70 6.34 1.13
C MET A 10 3.86 7.76 0.64
N CYS A 11 2.94 8.62 1.02
CA CYS A 11 2.97 10.03 0.63
C CYS A 11 2.90 10.93 1.85
N SER A 12 3.59 12.07 1.79
CA SER A 12 3.50 13.11 2.80
C SER A 12 2.76 14.29 2.21
N VAL A 13 1.60 14.62 2.79
CA VAL A 13 0.80 15.76 2.33
C VAL A 13 1.51 17.08 2.66
N THR A 14 2.15 17.14 3.84
CA THR A 14 2.89 18.32 4.27
C THR A 14 4.01 18.70 3.30
N HIS A 15 4.74 17.70 2.82
CA HIS A 15 5.85 17.93 1.89
C HIS A 15 5.43 17.79 0.44
N MET A 16 4.18 17.42 0.18
CA MET A 16 3.63 17.20 -1.14
C MET A 16 4.51 16.26 -1.97
N ASN A 17 4.94 15.18 -1.34
CA ASN A 17 5.91 14.27 -1.92
C ASN A 17 5.51 12.83 -1.61
N CYS A 18 5.75 11.93 -2.56
CA CYS A 18 5.49 10.51 -2.39
C CYS A 18 6.77 9.72 -2.59
N MET A 19 6.93 8.66 -1.81
CA MET A 19 8.02 7.72 -2.02
C MET A 19 7.69 6.82 -3.20
N GLU A 20 8.68 6.10 -3.70
CA GLU A 20 8.49 5.16 -4.78
C GLU A 20 7.55 4.04 -4.35
N GLU A 21 6.81 3.52 -5.33
CA GLU A 21 5.93 2.40 -5.09
C GLU A 21 6.72 1.15 -4.73
N THR A 22 6.20 0.40 -3.76
CA THR A 22 6.83 -0.83 -3.30
C THR A 22 5.91 -2.01 -3.62
N GLN A 23 6.47 -3.04 -4.23
CA GLN A 23 5.73 -4.27 -4.49
C GLN A 23 5.73 -5.11 -3.21
N ILE A 24 4.55 -5.43 -2.71
CA ILE A 24 4.40 -6.16 -1.45
C ILE A 24 4.26 -7.66 -1.69
N GLY A 25 3.47 -8.06 -2.68
CA GLY A 25 3.28 -9.47 -2.96
C GLY A 25 2.25 -9.69 -4.05
N VAL A 26 2.08 -10.95 -4.41
CA VAL A 26 1.14 -11.38 -5.45
C VAL A 26 0.08 -12.25 -4.80
N TYR A 27 -1.17 -12.00 -5.14
CA TYR A 27 -2.32 -12.66 -4.55
C TYR A 27 -3.19 -13.31 -5.63
N PRO A 28 -3.87 -14.42 -5.30
CA PRO A 28 -4.62 -15.17 -6.31
C PRO A 28 -5.93 -14.52 -6.73
N SER A 29 -6.44 -13.57 -5.94
CA SER A 29 -7.69 -12.89 -6.27
C SER A 29 -7.62 -11.41 -5.91
N HIS A 30 -8.51 -10.64 -6.53
CA HIS A 30 -8.63 -9.22 -6.21
C HIS A 30 -9.02 -9.00 -4.75
N TYR A 31 -9.94 -9.83 -4.25
CA TYR A 31 -10.38 -9.75 -2.86
C TYR A 31 -9.22 -9.95 -1.89
N ASP A 32 -8.41 -10.98 -2.13
CA ASP A 32 -7.26 -11.26 -1.28
C ASP A 32 -6.24 -10.11 -1.32
N CYS A 33 -6.02 -9.55 -2.51
CA CYS A 33 -5.11 -8.43 -2.68
C CYS A 33 -5.59 -7.20 -1.92
N VAL A 34 -6.87 -6.85 -2.05
CA VAL A 34 -7.44 -5.69 -1.36
C VAL A 34 -7.39 -5.88 0.16
N THR A 35 -7.75 -7.06 0.64
CA THR A 35 -7.71 -7.38 2.06
C THR A 35 -6.29 -7.22 2.61
N ALA A 36 -5.31 -7.79 1.91
CA ALA A 36 -3.91 -7.68 2.29
C ALA A 36 -3.45 -6.22 2.26
N GLY A 37 -3.93 -5.45 1.29
CA GLY A 37 -3.61 -4.02 1.20
C GLY A 37 -4.05 -3.25 2.42
N TYR A 38 -5.27 -3.46 2.88
CA TYR A 38 -5.77 -2.79 4.08
C TYR A 38 -5.01 -3.21 5.33
N ILE A 39 -4.72 -4.51 5.47
CA ILE A 39 -3.99 -5.01 6.62
C ILE A 39 -2.57 -4.42 6.66
N ASN A 40 -1.89 -4.42 5.53
CA ASN A 40 -0.53 -3.86 5.44
C ASN A 40 -0.52 -2.36 5.65
N ALA A 41 -1.49 -1.64 5.09
CA ALA A 41 -1.59 -0.19 5.27
C ALA A 41 -1.81 0.17 6.74
N LEU A 42 -2.71 -0.53 7.41
CA LEU A 42 -2.98 -0.31 8.83
C LEU A 42 -1.74 -0.63 9.66
N GLY A 43 -1.10 -1.77 9.41
CA GLY A 43 0.11 -2.19 10.12
C GLY A 43 1.24 -1.19 9.96
N THR A 44 1.45 -0.69 8.74
CA THR A 44 2.48 0.31 8.46
C THR A 44 2.17 1.62 9.20
N THR A 45 0.91 2.05 9.18
CA THR A 45 0.48 3.26 9.88
C THR A 45 0.75 3.15 11.38
N GLN A 46 0.44 2.00 11.97
CA GLN A 46 0.68 1.77 13.39
C GLN A 46 2.16 1.70 13.72
N THR A 47 2.96 1.11 12.85
CA THR A 47 4.40 1.02 13.03
C THR A 47 5.07 2.38 13.00
N ILE A 48 4.64 3.25 12.10
CA ILE A 48 5.15 4.62 12.01
C ILE A 48 4.79 5.41 13.27
N GLY A 49 3.56 5.21 13.76
CA GLY A 49 3.09 5.83 14.98
C GLY A 49 2.42 7.18 14.77
N PRO A 50 1.60 7.60 15.75
CA PRO A 50 0.77 8.79 15.60
C PRO A 50 1.56 10.10 15.45
N GLU A 51 2.71 10.21 16.11
CA GLU A 51 3.51 11.43 16.03
C GLU A 51 3.95 11.74 14.61
N GLN A 52 4.56 10.76 13.94
CA GLN A 52 5.05 10.96 12.58
C GLN A 52 3.91 11.10 11.58
N ILE A 53 2.86 10.33 11.76
CA ILE A 53 1.68 10.41 10.89
C ILE A 53 1.09 11.82 10.94
N GLU A 54 0.94 12.38 12.14
CA GLU A 54 0.38 13.73 12.33
C GLU A 54 1.33 14.81 11.85
N LYS A 55 2.60 14.70 12.21
CA LYS A 55 3.59 15.71 11.88
C LYS A 55 3.78 15.88 10.39
N ASN A 56 3.89 14.79 9.67
CA ASN A 56 4.17 14.80 8.24
C ASN A 56 2.93 14.58 7.39
N LYS A 57 1.77 14.36 8.01
CA LYS A 57 0.51 14.07 7.33
C LYS A 57 0.70 12.94 6.32
N ILE A 58 1.19 11.80 6.83
CA ILE A 58 1.51 10.66 5.99
C ILE A 58 0.24 9.90 5.62
N ILE A 59 0.12 9.56 4.35
CA ILE A 59 -0.97 8.75 3.81
C ILE A 59 -0.36 7.51 3.16
N ILE A 60 -0.92 6.36 3.46
CA ILE A 60 -0.53 5.12 2.82
C ILE A 60 -1.56 4.80 1.74
N LYS A 61 -1.09 4.64 0.51
CA LYS A 61 -1.92 4.25 -0.62
C LYS A 61 -1.56 2.85 -1.04
N PHE A 62 -2.52 2.12 -1.56
CA PHE A 62 -2.21 0.83 -2.18
C PHE A 62 -3.10 0.60 -3.39
N GLY A 63 -2.66 -0.27 -4.26
CA GLY A 63 -3.43 -0.68 -5.41
C GLY A 63 -3.15 -2.12 -5.73
N CYS A 64 -4.09 -2.74 -6.43
CA CYS A 64 -3.96 -4.10 -6.89
C CYS A 64 -3.91 -4.09 -8.40
N SER A 65 -2.76 -4.45 -8.95
CA SER A 65 -2.52 -4.45 -10.39
C SER A 65 -2.71 -5.86 -10.93
N PRO A 66 -3.57 -6.05 -11.92
CA PRO A 66 -3.75 -7.38 -12.48
C PRO A 66 -2.51 -7.84 -13.25
N LEU A 67 -2.13 -9.09 -13.01
CA LEU A 67 -1.03 -9.74 -13.71
C LEU A 67 -1.62 -10.86 -14.55
N THR A 68 -1.43 -10.77 -15.87
CA THR A 68 -1.88 -11.84 -16.75
C THR A 68 -0.75 -12.84 -16.92
N THR A 69 -1.02 -14.08 -16.52
CA THR A 69 -0.07 -15.17 -16.75
C THR A 69 -0.59 -16.01 -17.92
N THR A 70 0.23 -16.15 -18.93
CA THR A 70 -0.08 -17.02 -20.04
C THR A 70 0.52 -18.39 -19.80
#